data_c3d316f8101105544a88bdb91681a724
#
_entry.id   c3d316f8101105544a88bdb91681a724
#
_cell.length_a   1.000
_cell.length_b   1.000
_cell.length_c   1.000
_cell.angle_alpha   90.00
_cell.angle_beta   90.00
_cell.angle_gamma   90.00
#
_symmetry.space_group_name_H-M   'P 1'
#
loop_
_entity.id
_entity.type
_entity.pdbx_description
1 polymer ?
#
loop_
_entity_poly.entity_id
_entity_poly.type
_entity_poly.pdbx_seq_one_letter_code
_entity_poly.pdbx_strand_id
1 'polypeptide(L)'
;MTGPASSALDAARRRRELDDLAADPTVDVLVVGGGVTGTGAALDAASRGLSVVLVERHDLAFGTSRWSSKLVHGGLRYLATGNIGIARESAVERGILMTHTAPHLVRAMPQLVPLLPSVGRGEAALVRTGFLAGDALRVSAHTPSAVLPRSRRIGAGRVAGLVPAVRRDGLRGGLLAKSVT
;
A
#
# COMPACT_ATOMS: atom_id res chain seq x y z
N MET A 1 4.92 20.73 -34.43
CA MET A 1 5.45 20.15 -33.18
C MET A 1 4.30 20.07 -32.18
N THR A 2 3.62 18.92 -32.08
CA THR A 2 2.59 18.67 -31.08
C THR A 2 3.31 18.50 -29.74
N GLY A 3 3.07 19.41 -28.80
CA GLY A 3 3.56 19.28 -27.43
C GLY A 3 3.09 17.96 -26.80
N PRO A 4 3.73 17.48 -25.71
CA PRO A 4 3.32 16.25 -25.06
C PRO A 4 1.84 16.34 -24.70
N ALA A 5 1.07 15.32 -25.09
CA ALA A 5 -0.36 15.25 -24.77
C ALA A 5 -0.54 15.38 -23.25
N SER A 6 -1.44 16.27 -22.83
CA SER A 6 -1.74 16.46 -21.40
C SER A 6 -2.15 15.14 -20.77
N SER A 7 -1.51 14.75 -19.67
CA SER A 7 -1.89 13.57 -18.89
C SER A 7 -3.12 13.82 -18.00
N ALA A 8 -3.69 15.03 -18.03
CA ALA A 8 -4.87 15.37 -17.23
C ALA A 8 -6.10 14.54 -17.65
N LEU A 9 -6.82 14.05 -16.66
CA LEU A 9 -8.14 13.40 -16.85
C LEU A 9 -9.21 14.50 -16.89
N ASP A 10 -9.36 15.13 -18.04
CA ASP A 10 -10.32 16.21 -18.25
C ASP A 10 -11.36 15.90 -19.34
N ALA A 11 -12.34 16.78 -19.49
CA ALA A 11 -13.42 16.59 -20.45
C ALA A 11 -12.95 16.62 -21.93
N ALA A 12 -11.86 17.32 -22.21
CA ALA A 12 -11.29 17.40 -23.56
C ALA A 12 -10.60 16.08 -23.92
N ARG A 13 -9.83 15.50 -22.98
CA ARG A 13 -9.25 14.16 -23.12
C ARG A 13 -10.32 13.11 -23.31
N ARG A 14 -11.35 13.12 -22.46
CA ARG A 14 -12.46 12.16 -22.54
C ARG A 14 -13.15 12.21 -23.92
N ARG A 15 -13.36 13.40 -24.48
CA ARG A 15 -13.96 13.51 -25.84
C ARG A 15 -13.05 12.87 -26.89
N ARG A 16 -11.76 13.20 -26.89
CA ARG A 16 -10.82 12.60 -27.85
C ARG A 16 -10.82 11.06 -27.75
N GLU A 17 -10.72 10.52 -26.54
CA GLU A 17 -10.72 9.06 -26.33
C GLU A 17 -12.03 8.40 -26.82
N LEU A 18 -13.17 9.06 -26.66
CA LEU A 18 -14.45 8.56 -27.21
C LEU A 18 -14.53 8.67 -28.73
N ASP A 19 -14.00 9.72 -29.33
CA ASP A 19 -13.93 9.90 -30.77
C ASP A 19 -12.99 8.85 -31.39
N ASP A 20 -11.83 8.60 -30.77
CA ASP A 20 -10.88 7.58 -31.20
C ASP A 20 -11.50 6.17 -31.13
N LEU A 21 -12.21 5.83 -30.05
CA LEU A 21 -12.92 4.56 -29.92
C LEU A 21 -14.09 4.41 -30.90
N ALA A 22 -14.73 5.51 -31.28
CA ALA A 22 -15.79 5.48 -32.29
C ALA A 22 -15.22 5.25 -33.70
N ALA A 23 -14.00 5.73 -33.95
CA ALA A 23 -13.32 5.53 -35.22
C ALA A 23 -12.70 4.12 -35.35
N ASP A 24 -12.06 3.62 -34.28
CA ASP A 24 -11.52 2.25 -34.18
C ASP A 24 -11.75 1.69 -32.77
N PRO A 25 -12.74 0.79 -32.61
CA PRO A 25 -13.06 0.19 -31.31
C PRO A 25 -12.12 -0.96 -30.90
N THR A 26 -11.06 -1.23 -31.68
CA THR A 26 -10.15 -2.34 -31.43
C THR A 26 -9.16 -1.99 -30.33
N VAL A 27 -9.16 -2.77 -29.24
CA VAL A 27 -8.20 -2.64 -28.15
C VAL A 27 -7.75 -4.02 -27.68
N ASP A 28 -6.52 -4.11 -27.15
CA ASP A 28 -5.98 -5.38 -26.63
C ASP A 28 -6.68 -5.76 -25.31
N VAL A 29 -7.00 -4.78 -24.47
CA VAL A 29 -7.56 -5.03 -23.13
C VAL A 29 -8.68 -4.05 -22.83
N LEU A 30 -9.85 -4.59 -22.49
CA LEU A 30 -10.98 -3.83 -21.92
C LEU A 30 -11.07 -4.14 -20.42
N VAL A 31 -10.91 -3.11 -19.60
CA VAL A 31 -11.06 -3.19 -18.13
C VAL A 31 -12.39 -2.59 -17.72
N VAL A 32 -13.24 -3.37 -17.06
CA VAL A 32 -14.53 -2.94 -16.55
C VAL A 32 -14.46 -2.71 -15.04
N GLY A 33 -14.50 -1.46 -14.62
CA GLY A 33 -14.45 -1.02 -13.24
C GLY A 33 -13.14 -0.33 -12.86
N GLY A 34 -13.22 0.91 -12.37
CA GLY A 34 -12.12 1.78 -12.00
C GLY A 34 -11.73 1.71 -10.51
N GLY A 35 -11.92 0.56 -9.84
CA GLY A 35 -11.39 0.31 -8.50
C GLY A 35 -9.90 -0.02 -8.52
N VAL A 36 -9.29 -0.27 -7.34
CA VAL A 36 -7.85 -0.56 -7.21
C VAL A 36 -7.38 -1.71 -8.10
N THR A 37 -8.20 -2.75 -8.26
CA THR A 37 -7.87 -3.90 -9.12
C THR A 37 -7.87 -3.52 -10.59
N GLY A 38 -8.94 -2.85 -11.06
CA GLY A 38 -9.06 -2.47 -12.47
C GLY A 38 -8.02 -1.43 -12.88
N THR A 39 -7.76 -0.42 -12.05
CA THR A 39 -6.71 0.57 -12.33
C THR A 39 -5.32 -0.07 -12.32
N GLY A 40 -5.06 -1.03 -11.43
CA GLY A 40 -3.82 -1.79 -11.41
C GLY A 40 -3.63 -2.63 -12.69
N ALA A 41 -4.67 -3.37 -13.10
CA ALA A 41 -4.64 -4.16 -14.33
C ALA A 41 -4.44 -3.29 -15.59
N ALA A 42 -5.15 -2.16 -15.66
CA ALA A 42 -5.01 -1.21 -16.77
C ALA A 42 -3.61 -0.62 -16.84
N LEU A 43 -3.03 -0.25 -15.70
CA LEU A 43 -1.68 0.29 -15.63
C LEU A 43 -0.63 -0.76 -16.05
N ASP A 44 -0.74 -1.99 -15.55
CA ASP A 44 0.18 -3.07 -15.90
C ASP A 44 0.13 -3.38 -17.41
N ALA A 45 -1.07 -3.53 -17.97
CA ALA A 45 -1.26 -3.76 -19.40
C ALA A 45 -0.69 -2.62 -20.26
N ALA A 46 -0.99 -1.36 -19.91
CA ALA A 46 -0.47 -0.20 -20.63
C ALA A 46 1.07 -0.10 -20.51
N SER A 47 1.64 -0.43 -19.36
CA SER A 47 3.09 -0.44 -19.16
C SER A 47 3.82 -1.47 -20.02
N ARG A 48 3.11 -2.49 -20.48
CA ARG A 48 3.59 -3.53 -21.43
C ARG A 48 3.38 -3.16 -22.89
N GLY A 49 2.86 -1.96 -23.17
CA GLY A 49 2.62 -1.46 -24.51
C GLY A 49 1.30 -1.92 -25.14
N LEU A 50 0.40 -2.52 -24.35
CA LEU A 50 -0.93 -2.88 -24.85
C LEU A 50 -1.85 -1.66 -24.90
N SER A 51 -2.75 -1.65 -25.89
CA SER A 51 -3.83 -0.68 -25.97
C SER A 51 -4.92 -1.04 -24.94
N VAL A 52 -5.28 -0.09 -24.06
CA VAL A 52 -6.15 -0.36 -22.93
C VAL A 52 -7.28 0.66 -22.86
N VAL A 53 -8.50 0.16 -22.73
CA VAL A 53 -9.66 0.97 -22.35
C VAL A 53 -10.14 0.56 -20.97
N LEU A 54 -10.28 1.53 -20.07
CA LEU A 54 -10.90 1.34 -18.76
C LEU A 54 -12.24 2.09 -18.74
N VAL A 55 -13.31 1.38 -18.42
CA VAL A 55 -14.63 1.96 -18.25
C VAL A 55 -15.10 1.88 -16.80
N GLU A 56 -15.60 2.99 -16.26
CA GLU A 56 -16.15 3.09 -14.91
C GLU A 56 -17.52 3.75 -14.96
N ARG A 57 -18.47 3.20 -14.22
CA ARG A 57 -19.86 3.67 -14.24
C ARG A 57 -20.07 5.01 -13.53
N HIS A 58 -19.30 5.27 -12.47
CA HIS A 58 -19.43 6.47 -11.65
C HIS A 58 -18.16 7.33 -11.70
N ASP A 59 -17.17 6.96 -10.88
CA ASP A 59 -15.89 7.65 -10.77
C ASP A 59 -14.81 6.65 -10.30
N LEU A 60 -13.56 6.96 -10.53
CA LEU A 60 -12.46 6.11 -10.10
C LEU A 60 -12.51 5.90 -8.58
N ALA A 61 -12.28 4.67 -8.17
CA ALA A 61 -12.31 4.23 -6.77
C ALA A 61 -13.66 4.39 -6.05
N PHE A 62 -14.77 4.66 -6.75
CA PHE A 62 -16.07 4.96 -6.15
C PHE A 62 -16.64 3.83 -5.28
N GLY A 63 -16.39 2.58 -5.62
CA GLY A 63 -16.84 1.40 -4.87
C GLY A 63 -16.01 1.12 -3.61
N THR A 64 -15.66 -0.14 -3.39
CA THR A 64 -14.90 -0.63 -2.21
C THR A 64 -13.59 0.11 -1.97
N SER A 65 -12.88 0.50 -3.02
CA SER A 65 -11.60 1.20 -2.92
C SER A 65 -11.71 2.55 -2.18
N ARG A 66 -12.81 3.28 -2.38
CA ARG A 66 -13.10 4.53 -1.65
C ARG A 66 -13.28 4.31 -0.15
N TRP A 67 -13.91 3.21 0.23
CA TRP A 67 -14.29 2.91 1.62
C TRP A 67 -13.28 2.01 2.35
N SER A 68 -12.15 1.71 1.74
CA SER A 68 -11.07 0.95 2.38
C SER A 68 -10.32 1.78 3.42
N SER A 69 -9.57 1.12 4.31
CA SER A 69 -8.69 1.78 5.28
C SER A 69 -7.49 2.50 4.64
N LYS A 70 -7.30 2.38 3.34
CA LYS A 70 -6.13 2.86 2.59
C LYS A 70 -4.79 2.25 3.05
N LEU A 71 -4.84 1.16 3.79
CA LEU A 71 -3.64 0.44 4.21
C LEU A 71 -3.24 -0.58 3.14
N VAL A 72 -1.99 -0.51 2.71
CA VAL A 72 -1.38 -1.49 1.81
C VAL A 72 -0.71 -2.58 2.66
N HIS A 73 -1.36 -3.75 2.73
CA HIS A 73 -0.90 -4.83 3.58
C HIS A 73 0.27 -5.59 2.93
N GLY A 74 1.28 -5.92 3.74
CA GLY A 74 2.48 -6.67 3.28
C GLY A 74 2.44 -8.15 3.62
N GLY A 75 1.27 -8.77 3.67
CA GLY A 75 1.14 -10.22 3.76
C GLY A 75 1.25 -10.85 5.15
N LEU A 76 1.44 -10.10 6.24
CA LEU A 76 1.55 -10.65 7.61
C LEU A 76 0.37 -11.53 8.01
N ARG A 77 -0.84 -11.22 7.57
CA ARG A 77 -2.04 -12.00 7.83
C ARG A 77 -1.94 -13.39 7.18
N TYR A 78 -1.44 -13.45 5.95
CA TYR A 78 -1.25 -14.71 5.22
C TYR A 78 -0.13 -15.54 5.81
N LEU A 79 0.92 -14.90 6.34
CA LEU A 79 1.99 -15.58 7.06
C LEU A 79 1.45 -16.28 8.32
N ALA A 80 0.55 -15.63 9.06
CA ALA A 80 -0.09 -16.21 10.24
C ALA A 80 -0.98 -17.44 9.92
N THR A 81 -1.47 -17.55 8.68
CA THR A 81 -2.25 -18.72 8.19
C THR A 81 -1.40 -19.74 7.42
N GLY A 82 -0.07 -19.61 7.42
CA GLY A 82 0.85 -20.52 6.74
C GLY A 82 1.03 -20.29 5.23
N ASN A 83 0.36 -19.30 4.65
CA ASN A 83 0.46 -18.99 3.21
C ASN A 83 1.67 -18.09 2.91
N ILE A 84 2.88 -18.67 2.98
CA ILE A 84 4.15 -17.94 2.81
C ILE A 84 4.28 -17.36 1.40
N GLY A 85 3.82 -18.07 0.36
CA GLY A 85 3.86 -17.61 -1.03
C GLY A 85 3.08 -16.30 -1.22
N ILE A 86 1.81 -16.29 -0.82
CA ILE A 86 0.95 -15.10 -0.91
C ILE A 86 1.48 -13.96 -0.03
N ALA A 87 2.03 -14.28 1.16
CA ALA A 87 2.63 -13.28 2.03
C ALA A 87 3.82 -12.58 1.35
N ARG A 88 4.69 -13.35 0.69
CA ARG A 88 5.84 -12.81 -0.05
C ARG A 88 5.40 -11.98 -1.25
N GLU A 89 4.46 -12.48 -2.06
CA GLU A 89 3.89 -11.76 -3.20
C GLU A 89 3.31 -10.41 -2.78
N SER A 90 2.48 -10.38 -1.74
CA SER A 90 1.93 -9.14 -1.18
C SER A 90 3.02 -8.16 -0.71
N ALA A 91 4.13 -8.67 -0.18
CA ALA A 91 5.25 -7.84 0.24
C ALA A 91 6.01 -7.25 -0.96
N VAL A 92 6.16 -8.01 -2.05
CA VAL A 92 6.77 -7.57 -3.31
C VAL A 92 5.92 -6.48 -3.94
N GLU A 93 4.62 -6.70 -4.12
CA GLU A 93 3.69 -5.73 -4.70
C GLU A 93 3.65 -4.42 -3.89
N ARG A 94 3.62 -4.52 -2.56
CA ARG A 94 3.74 -3.34 -1.70
C ARG A 94 5.05 -2.59 -1.94
N GLY A 95 6.15 -3.30 -2.09
CA GLY A 95 7.47 -2.72 -2.39
C GLY A 95 7.46 -1.97 -3.72
N ILE A 96 6.88 -2.56 -4.77
CA ILE A 96 6.72 -1.95 -6.09
C ILE A 96 5.89 -0.67 -6.01
N LEU A 97 4.76 -0.70 -5.31
CA LEU A 97 3.92 0.49 -5.10
C LEU A 97 4.71 1.62 -4.44
N MET A 98 5.51 1.32 -3.42
CA MET A 98 6.29 2.32 -2.67
C MET A 98 7.50 2.88 -3.43
N THR A 99 8.07 2.12 -4.37
CA THR A 99 9.34 2.48 -5.02
C THR A 99 9.18 2.91 -6.46
N HIS A 100 8.19 2.40 -7.18
CA HIS A 100 8.03 2.59 -8.63
C HIS A 100 6.66 3.16 -9.00
N THR A 101 5.57 2.49 -8.65
CA THR A 101 4.25 2.83 -9.16
C THR A 101 3.70 4.14 -8.58
N ALA A 102 3.77 4.30 -7.25
CA ALA A 102 3.17 5.45 -6.58
C ALA A 102 4.00 5.95 -5.37
N PRO A 103 5.33 6.20 -5.52
CA PRO A 103 6.19 6.61 -4.40
C PRO A 103 5.79 7.95 -3.79
N HIS A 104 5.07 8.79 -4.52
CA HIS A 104 4.55 10.08 -4.07
C HIS A 104 3.27 9.96 -3.24
N LEU A 105 2.52 8.86 -3.36
CA LEU A 105 1.26 8.61 -2.66
C LEU A 105 1.42 7.60 -1.51
N VAL A 106 2.18 6.52 -1.75
CA VAL A 106 2.28 5.37 -0.84
C VAL A 106 3.45 5.56 0.12
N ARG A 107 3.17 5.71 1.41
CA ARG A 107 4.16 6.07 2.44
C ARG A 107 4.18 5.12 3.63
N ALA A 108 5.33 5.03 4.28
CA ALA A 108 5.48 4.28 5.52
C ALA A 108 4.87 5.04 6.70
N MET A 109 3.78 4.53 7.27
CA MET A 109 3.09 5.08 8.43
C MET A 109 3.59 4.40 9.72
N PRO A 110 4.01 5.14 10.77
CA PRO A 110 4.41 4.53 12.02
C PRO A 110 3.23 3.88 12.75
N GLN A 111 3.42 2.65 13.22
CA GLN A 111 2.54 1.95 14.13
C GLN A 111 3.26 1.72 15.44
N LEU A 112 2.70 2.20 16.53
CA LEU A 112 3.27 2.09 17.86
C LEU A 112 2.36 1.26 18.75
N VAL A 113 2.93 0.23 19.37
CA VAL A 113 2.30 -0.55 20.43
C VAL A 113 2.96 -0.18 21.75
N PRO A 114 2.32 0.62 22.62
CA PRO A 114 2.84 0.95 23.94
C PRO A 114 2.85 -0.30 24.82
N LEU A 115 3.94 -0.53 25.55
CA LEU A 115 4.07 -1.64 26.49
C LEU A 115 3.64 -1.18 27.90
N LEU A 116 2.33 -1.11 28.08
CA LEU A 116 1.68 -0.81 29.36
C LEU A 116 1.69 -2.01 30.30
N PRO A 117 1.40 -1.83 31.61
CA PRO A 117 1.27 -2.96 32.56
C PRO A 117 0.24 -3.99 32.15
N SER A 118 -0.84 -3.56 31.47
CA SER A 118 -1.89 -4.43 30.94
C SER A 118 -1.42 -5.35 29.80
N VAL A 119 -0.32 -5.01 29.13
CA VAL A 119 0.24 -5.83 28.05
C VAL A 119 1.17 -6.89 28.65
N GLY A 120 0.75 -8.15 28.61
CA GLY A 120 1.54 -9.27 29.12
C GLY A 120 2.88 -9.45 28.37
N ARG A 121 3.87 -10.08 29.02
CA ARG A 121 5.17 -10.38 28.37
C ARG A 121 5.02 -11.27 27.16
N GLY A 122 4.12 -12.26 27.21
CA GLY A 122 3.83 -13.16 26.08
C GLY A 122 3.19 -12.42 24.91
N GLU A 123 2.23 -11.53 25.18
CA GLU A 123 1.60 -10.69 24.16
C GLU A 123 2.62 -9.76 23.50
N ALA A 124 3.47 -9.08 24.28
CA ALA A 124 4.55 -8.25 23.77
C ALA A 124 5.54 -9.04 22.90
N ALA A 125 5.86 -10.28 23.29
CA ALA A 125 6.70 -11.19 22.51
C ALA A 125 6.03 -11.58 21.20
N LEU A 126 4.75 -11.92 21.21
CA LEU A 126 3.98 -12.25 20.00
C LEU A 126 3.95 -11.09 19.01
N VAL A 127 3.65 -9.88 19.47
CA VAL A 127 3.66 -8.68 18.65
C VAL A 127 5.06 -8.43 18.07
N ARG A 128 6.10 -8.60 18.90
CA ARG A 128 7.50 -8.45 18.45
C ARG A 128 7.85 -9.46 17.35
N THR A 129 7.44 -10.72 17.51
CA THR A 129 7.66 -11.76 16.49
C THR A 129 6.92 -11.42 15.20
N GLY A 130 5.69 -10.94 15.27
CA GLY A 130 4.95 -10.47 14.10
C GLY A 130 5.67 -9.34 13.36
N PHE A 131 6.23 -8.38 14.10
CA PHE A 131 7.01 -7.28 13.48
C PHE A 131 8.31 -7.77 12.84
N LEU A 132 9.01 -8.72 13.45
CA LEU A 132 10.20 -9.33 12.87
C LEU A 132 9.88 -10.15 11.61
N ALA A 133 8.75 -10.86 11.61
CA ALA A 133 8.26 -11.55 10.42
C ALA A 133 7.94 -10.56 9.27
N GLY A 134 7.35 -9.41 9.60
CA GLY A 134 7.15 -8.32 8.64
C GLY A 134 8.46 -7.75 8.09
N ASP A 135 9.48 -7.61 8.93
CA ASP A 135 10.82 -7.21 8.50
C ASP A 135 11.48 -8.26 7.58
N ALA A 136 11.32 -9.55 7.88
CA ALA A 136 11.79 -10.64 7.02
C ALA A 136 11.11 -10.62 5.65
N LEU A 137 9.79 -10.44 5.60
CA LEU A 137 9.05 -10.27 4.35
C LEU A 137 9.53 -9.05 3.55
N ARG A 138 9.81 -7.93 4.22
CA ARG A 138 10.38 -6.74 3.57
C ARG A 138 11.73 -7.07 2.91
N VAL A 139 12.60 -7.78 3.62
CA VAL A 139 13.92 -8.19 3.09
C VAL A 139 13.75 -9.14 1.90
N SER A 140 12.89 -10.15 2.01
CA SER A 140 12.62 -11.10 0.93
C SER A 140 12.00 -10.45 -0.32
N ALA A 141 11.32 -9.31 -0.14
CA ALA A 141 10.76 -8.47 -1.20
C ALA A 141 11.74 -7.41 -1.71
N HIS A 142 12.98 -7.37 -1.24
CA HIS A 142 14.02 -6.40 -1.60
C HIS A 142 13.60 -4.93 -1.38
N THR A 143 12.63 -4.66 -0.51
CA THR A 143 12.20 -3.28 -0.22
C THR A 143 13.26 -2.58 0.64
N PRO A 144 13.84 -1.44 0.19
CA PRO A 144 14.89 -0.74 0.92
C PRO A 144 14.42 -0.26 2.30
N SER A 145 15.31 -0.30 3.31
CA SER A 145 14.99 0.20 4.65
C SER A 145 14.84 1.73 4.71
N ALA A 146 15.33 2.45 3.72
CA ALA A 146 15.08 3.88 3.56
C ALA A 146 13.60 4.16 3.22
N VAL A 147 12.97 3.27 2.43
CA VAL A 147 11.55 3.38 2.01
C VAL A 147 10.64 2.81 3.10
N LEU A 148 10.94 1.61 3.60
CA LEU A 148 10.19 0.96 4.67
C LEU A 148 11.12 0.60 5.84
N PRO A 149 11.25 1.48 6.87
CA PRO A 149 12.16 1.26 7.99
C PRO A 149 11.82 0.04 8.83
N ARG A 150 12.87 -0.58 9.41
CA ARG A 150 12.75 -1.76 10.28
C ARG A 150 11.97 -1.48 11.55
N SER A 151 11.34 -2.52 12.06
CA SER A 151 10.72 -2.50 13.38
C SER A 151 11.78 -2.40 14.49
N ARG A 152 11.45 -1.71 15.58
CA ARG A 152 12.37 -1.55 16.72
C ARG A 152 11.63 -1.37 18.03
N ARG A 153 12.29 -1.70 19.13
CA ARG A 153 11.86 -1.31 20.47
C ARG A 153 12.32 0.12 20.76
N ILE A 154 11.49 0.90 21.42
CA ILE A 154 11.80 2.27 21.85
C ILE A 154 11.50 2.44 23.34
N GLY A 155 12.24 3.32 24.01
CA GLY A 155 12.06 3.61 25.44
C GLY A 155 10.80 4.42 25.73
N ALA A 156 10.39 4.42 26.99
CA ALA A 156 9.16 5.08 27.48
C ALA A 156 9.13 6.59 27.16
N GLY A 157 10.25 7.30 27.34
CA GLY A 157 10.33 8.73 27.00
C GLY A 157 10.06 8.99 25.51
N ARG A 158 10.56 8.14 24.62
CA ARG A 158 10.29 8.26 23.18
C ARG A 158 8.83 7.96 22.83
N VAL A 159 8.22 6.98 23.52
CA VAL A 159 6.77 6.69 23.36
C VAL A 159 5.95 7.89 23.78
N ALA A 160 6.23 8.49 24.94
CA ALA A 160 5.51 9.66 25.43
C ALA A 160 5.68 10.89 24.53
N GLY A 161 6.82 11.04 23.88
CA GLY A 161 7.04 12.10 22.89
C GLY A 161 6.27 11.89 21.57
N LEU A 162 6.08 10.64 21.13
CA LEU A 162 5.34 10.31 19.91
C LEU A 162 3.82 10.31 20.15
N VAL A 163 3.37 9.95 21.34
CA VAL A 163 1.96 9.88 21.73
C VAL A 163 1.81 10.56 23.10
N PRO A 164 1.65 11.91 23.13
CA PRO A 164 1.56 12.65 24.39
C PRO A 164 0.42 12.20 25.33
N ALA A 165 -0.67 11.70 24.76
CA ALA A 165 -1.84 11.19 25.50
C ALA A 165 -1.65 9.76 26.05
N VAL A 166 -0.50 9.10 25.83
CA VAL A 166 -0.27 7.78 26.37
C VAL A 166 -0.19 7.81 27.90
N ARG A 167 -0.82 6.82 28.55
CA ARG A 167 -0.68 6.62 29.99
C ARG A 167 0.79 6.34 30.33
N ARG A 168 1.35 7.12 31.25
CA ARG A 168 2.79 7.04 31.59
C ARG A 168 3.09 6.08 32.73
N ASP A 169 2.09 5.86 33.60
CA ASP A 169 2.24 4.97 34.76
C ASP A 169 2.50 3.53 34.29
N GLY A 170 3.63 2.98 34.74
CA GLY A 170 4.09 1.65 34.37
C GLY A 170 4.46 1.46 32.89
N LEU A 171 4.63 2.53 32.10
CA LEU A 171 5.02 2.45 30.69
C LEU A 171 6.44 1.93 30.54
N ARG A 172 6.61 0.72 29.98
CA ARG A 172 7.90 0.02 29.80
C ARG A 172 8.60 0.34 28.47
N GLY A 173 8.07 1.28 27.68
CA GLY A 173 8.49 1.56 26.33
C GLY A 173 7.45 1.17 25.29
N GLY A 174 7.88 0.90 24.07
CA GLY A 174 6.98 0.51 22.98
C GLY A 174 7.67 -0.27 21.87
N LEU A 175 6.86 -0.94 21.08
CA LEU A 175 7.27 -1.57 19.84
C LEU A 175 6.82 -0.68 18.68
N LEU A 176 7.76 -0.21 17.87
CA LEU A 176 7.52 0.63 16.72
C LEU A 176 7.76 -0.16 15.44
N ALA A 177 6.76 -0.27 14.62
CA ALA A 177 6.84 -0.81 13.27
C ALA A 177 6.36 0.22 12.24
N LYS A 178 6.39 -0.13 10.97
CA LYS A 178 5.82 0.66 9.90
C LYS A 178 4.76 -0.16 9.17
N SER A 179 3.57 0.43 9.03
CA SER A 179 2.58 0.03 8.03
C SER A 179 2.77 0.86 6.78
N VAL A 180 1.96 0.63 5.76
CA VAL A 180 2.02 1.37 4.52
C VAL A 180 0.62 1.90 4.20
N THR A 181 0.53 3.16 3.85
CA THR A 181 -0.71 3.86 3.50
C THR A 181 -0.49 4.74 2.29
#